data_cae5cce63a632f6a2b3e449342afdcfe
#
_entry.id   cae5cce63a632f6a2b3e449342afdcfe
#
_cell.length_a   1.000
_cell.length_b   1.000
_cell.length_c   1.000
_cell.angle_alpha   90.00
_cell.angle_beta   90.00
_cell.angle_gamma   90.00
#
_symmetry.space_group_name_H-M   'P 1'
#
loop_
_entity.id
_entity.type
_entity.pdbx_description
1 polymer ?
#
loop_
_entity_poly.entity_id
_entity_poly.type
_entity_poly.pdbx_seq_one_letter_code
_entity_poly.pdbx_strand_id
1 'polypeptide(L)'
;MGQYRMERLNAQLREEISKIILHGDVKDPRVSTFLSINRVEVTSDLGYAKVFVSSFLSDSQLEKGVDGLNSAAGFIQSSIAKKMRLRQFPKFTFVVDSGMKSGFRMVQKLNALEEESRALENEKAANSSSGADEE
;
A
#
# COMPACT_ATOMS: atom_id res chain seq x y z
N MET A 1 0.58 -22.43 0.33
CA MET A 1 1.59 -21.78 -0.51
C MET A 1 2.81 -21.48 0.32
N GLY A 2 3.96 -21.79 -0.20
CA GLY A 2 5.20 -21.58 0.53
C GLY A 2 5.56 -20.10 0.65
N GLN A 3 6.29 -19.80 1.69
CA GLN A 3 6.74 -18.44 1.91
C GLN A 3 7.62 -17.92 0.78
N TYR A 4 8.45 -18.80 0.23
CA TYR A 4 9.31 -18.44 -0.89
C TYR A 4 8.49 -17.93 -2.07
N ARG A 5 7.37 -18.60 -2.30
CA ARG A 5 6.48 -18.22 -3.38
C ARG A 5 5.88 -16.85 -3.16
N MET A 6 5.47 -16.57 -1.92
CA MET A 6 4.90 -15.28 -1.58
C MET A 6 5.95 -14.18 -1.72
N GLU A 7 7.16 -14.44 -1.28
CA GLU A 7 8.22 -13.45 -1.40
C GLU A 7 8.52 -13.13 -2.85
N ARG A 8 8.49 -14.16 -3.68
CA ARG A 8 8.74 -13.97 -5.10
C ARG A 8 7.63 -13.15 -5.75
N LEU A 9 6.39 -13.45 -5.40
CA LEU A 9 5.26 -12.68 -5.89
C LEU A 9 5.34 -11.23 -5.44
N ASN A 10 5.66 -11.01 -4.18
CA ASN A 10 5.81 -9.65 -3.66
C ASN A 10 6.86 -8.88 -4.44
N ALA A 11 7.99 -9.52 -4.74
CA ALA A 11 9.07 -8.89 -5.48
C ALA A 11 8.66 -8.56 -6.90
N GLN A 12 7.94 -9.47 -7.55
CA GLN A 12 7.48 -9.23 -8.91
C GLN A 12 6.48 -8.08 -8.97
N LEU A 13 5.56 -8.04 -8.02
CA LEU A 13 4.58 -6.95 -7.98
C LEU A 13 5.27 -5.62 -7.72
N ARG A 14 6.24 -5.59 -6.82
CA ARG A 14 6.98 -4.37 -6.56
C ARG A 14 7.65 -3.86 -7.84
N GLU A 15 8.25 -4.76 -8.57
CA GLU A 15 8.95 -4.38 -9.78
C GLU A 15 8.00 -3.84 -10.84
N GLU A 16 6.87 -4.52 -11.03
CA GLU A 16 5.92 -4.08 -12.04
C GLU A 16 5.28 -2.75 -11.70
N ILE A 17 4.93 -2.55 -10.43
CA ILE A 17 4.36 -1.28 -10.01
C ILE A 17 5.38 -0.17 -10.19
N SER A 18 6.62 -0.43 -9.82
CA SER A 18 7.70 0.56 -9.97
C SER A 18 7.86 0.98 -11.42
N LYS A 19 7.79 0.03 -12.34
CA LYS A 19 7.91 0.35 -13.77
C LYS A 19 6.78 1.26 -14.23
N ILE A 20 5.57 1.00 -13.78
CA ILE A 20 4.43 1.83 -14.17
C ILE A 20 4.63 3.26 -13.71
N ILE A 21 5.11 3.43 -12.48
CA ILE A 21 5.34 4.78 -11.94
C ILE A 21 6.48 5.48 -12.68
N LEU A 22 7.59 4.77 -12.89
CA LEU A 22 8.74 5.36 -13.56
C LEU A 22 8.45 5.78 -14.99
N HIS A 23 7.59 5.04 -15.68
CA HIS A 23 7.23 5.37 -17.05
C HIS A 23 6.19 6.47 -17.13
N GLY A 24 5.67 6.92 -15.99
CA GLY A 24 4.66 7.96 -15.98
C GLY A 24 3.31 7.50 -16.53
N ASP A 25 3.02 6.23 -16.40
CA ASP A 25 1.77 5.67 -16.92
C ASP A 25 0.57 6.07 -16.09
N VAL A 26 0.78 6.41 -14.83
CA VAL A 26 -0.29 6.89 -13.98
C VAL A 26 -0.49 8.37 -14.25
N LYS A 27 -1.70 8.72 -14.70
CA LYS A 27 -1.97 10.08 -15.17
C LYS A 27 -2.44 11.04 -14.10
N ASP A 28 -2.49 10.59 -12.86
CA ASP A 28 -2.88 11.46 -11.75
C ASP A 28 -1.73 12.42 -11.45
N PRO A 29 -1.98 13.74 -11.44
CA PRO A 29 -0.90 14.71 -11.23
C PRO A 29 -0.27 14.64 -9.85
N ARG A 30 -0.93 14.00 -8.90
CA ARG A 30 -0.36 13.82 -7.57
C ARG A 30 0.71 12.74 -7.54
N VAL A 31 0.74 11.88 -8.55
CA VAL A 31 1.70 10.79 -8.61
C VAL A 31 2.95 11.26 -9.34
N SER A 32 4.05 11.32 -8.61
CA SER A 32 5.34 11.75 -9.13
C SER A 32 6.20 10.54 -9.45
N THR A 33 7.05 10.67 -10.46
CA THR A 33 8.03 9.63 -10.76
C THR A 33 9.10 9.51 -9.68
N PHE A 34 9.11 10.45 -8.74
CA PHE A 34 10.02 10.37 -7.59
C PHE A 34 9.49 9.48 -6.48
N LEU A 35 8.26 8.98 -6.61
CA LEU A 35 7.73 8.01 -5.66
C LEU A 35 8.45 6.68 -5.85
N SER A 36 8.74 6.03 -4.74
CA SER A 36 9.47 4.78 -4.75
C SER A 36 8.67 3.70 -4.04
N ILE A 37 8.59 2.54 -4.65
CA ILE A 37 7.90 1.40 -4.05
C ILE A 37 8.94 0.58 -3.29
N ASN A 38 8.80 0.56 -1.97
CA ASN A 38 9.78 -0.11 -1.12
C ASN A 38 9.52 -1.59 -1.02
N ARG A 39 8.27 -1.96 -0.80
CA ARG A 39 7.93 -3.37 -0.70
C ARG A 39 6.44 -3.55 -0.91
N VAL A 40 6.07 -4.79 -1.18
CA VAL A 40 4.68 -5.19 -1.35
C VAL A 40 4.45 -6.38 -0.43
N GLU A 41 3.31 -6.40 0.26
CA GLU A 41 2.94 -7.51 1.12
C GLU A 41 1.57 -8.01 0.70
N VAL A 42 1.53 -9.19 0.14
CA VAL A 42 0.30 -9.82 -0.31
C VAL A 42 -0.22 -10.72 0.81
N THR A 43 -1.53 -10.68 1.04
CA THR A 43 -2.13 -11.56 2.04
C THR A 43 -2.06 -13.01 1.57
N SER A 44 -2.10 -13.94 2.53
CA SER A 44 -1.92 -15.35 2.20
C SER A 44 -3.02 -15.90 1.30
N ASP A 45 -4.20 -15.28 1.34
CA ASP A 45 -5.31 -15.70 0.46
C ASP A 45 -5.29 -14.98 -0.88
N LEU A 46 -4.26 -14.16 -1.12
CA LEU A 46 -4.08 -13.41 -2.36
C LEU A 46 -5.20 -12.39 -2.61
N GLY A 47 -5.92 -12.01 -1.57
CA GLY A 47 -7.02 -11.07 -1.73
C GLY A 47 -6.58 -9.63 -1.76
N TYR A 48 -5.54 -9.30 -1.03
CA TYR A 48 -5.10 -7.92 -0.88
C TYR A 48 -3.59 -7.83 -0.92
N ALA A 49 -3.10 -6.69 -1.36
CA ALA A 49 -1.67 -6.40 -1.37
C ALA A 49 -1.47 -4.98 -0.84
N LYS A 50 -0.66 -4.87 0.20
CA LYS A 50 -0.30 -3.57 0.75
C LYS A 50 1.01 -3.14 0.12
N VAL A 51 1.03 -1.95 -0.46
CA VAL A 51 2.17 -1.43 -1.20
C VAL A 51 2.74 -0.24 -0.44
N PHE A 52 4.01 -0.35 -0.03
CA PHE A 52 4.66 0.65 0.80
C PHE A 52 5.44 1.62 -0.06
N VAL A 53 5.12 2.89 0.08
CA VAL A 53 5.62 3.96 -0.80
C VAL A 53 6.44 4.95 0.00
N SER A 54 7.57 5.37 -0.55
CA SER A 54 8.38 6.43 0.03
C SER A 54 8.79 7.40 -1.06
N SER A 55 9.43 8.52 -0.67
CA SER A 55 9.85 9.52 -1.63
C SER A 55 10.87 10.43 -0.97
N PHE A 56 11.67 11.09 -1.80
CA PHE A 56 12.53 12.17 -1.34
C PHE A 56 11.79 13.50 -1.26
N LEU A 57 10.54 13.51 -1.69
CA LEU A 57 9.71 14.69 -1.60
C LEU A 57 9.27 14.92 -0.16
N SER A 58 8.61 16.06 0.06
CA SER A 58 8.10 16.35 1.40
C SER A 58 7.04 15.33 1.81
N ASP A 59 6.81 15.24 3.11
CA ASP A 59 5.79 14.32 3.61
C ASP A 59 4.42 14.62 3.02
N SER A 60 4.11 15.90 2.86
CA SER A 60 2.85 16.30 2.27
C SER A 60 2.71 15.82 0.84
N GLN A 61 3.77 15.95 0.05
CA GLN A 61 3.75 15.50 -1.33
C GLN A 61 3.69 13.99 -1.42
N LEU A 62 4.37 13.31 -0.50
CA LEU A 62 4.32 11.86 -0.44
C LEU A 62 2.90 11.39 -0.15
N GLU A 63 2.23 12.00 0.82
CA GLU A 63 0.87 11.62 1.15
C GLU A 63 -0.08 11.86 -0.02
N LYS A 64 0.08 12.98 -0.71
CA LYS A 64 -0.73 13.25 -1.89
C LYS A 64 -0.46 12.24 -2.99
N GLY A 65 0.80 11.85 -3.14
CA GLY A 65 1.17 10.84 -4.12
C GLY A 65 0.53 9.50 -3.81
N VAL A 66 0.52 9.12 -2.54
CA VAL A 66 -0.12 7.88 -2.13
C VAL A 66 -1.62 7.93 -2.39
N ASP A 67 -2.24 9.07 -2.11
CA ASP A 67 -3.66 9.23 -2.42
C ASP A 67 -3.91 9.06 -3.92
N GLY A 68 -3.04 9.62 -4.73
CA GLY A 68 -3.15 9.48 -6.18
C GLY A 68 -2.99 8.04 -6.62
N LEU A 69 -2.05 7.32 -6.02
CA LEU A 69 -1.86 5.91 -6.34
C LEU A 69 -3.08 5.10 -5.96
N ASN A 70 -3.67 5.38 -4.81
CA ASN A 70 -4.88 4.67 -4.41
C ASN A 70 -6.04 4.96 -5.36
N SER A 71 -6.13 6.18 -5.84
CA SER A 71 -7.14 6.50 -6.84
C SER A 71 -6.92 5.76 -8.15
N ALA A 72 -5.66 5.49 -8.47
CA ALA A 72 -5.31 4.80 -9.70
C ALA A 72 -5.11 3.30 -9.51
N ALA A 73 -5.45 2.77 -8.35
CA ALA A 73 -5.18 1.37 -8.03
C ALA A 73 -5.81 0.42 -9.04
N GLY A 74 -7.03 0.72 -9.50
CA GLY A 74 -7.68 -0.12 -10.49
C GLY A 74 -6.94 -0.15 -11.82
N PHE A 75 -6.46 1.00 -12.25
CA PHE A 75 -5.68 1.08 -13.48
C PHE A 75 -4.38 0.29 -13.34
N ILE A 76 -3.70 0.45 -12.21
CA ILE A 76 -2.43 -0.24 -11.97
C ILE A 76 -2.66 -1.74 -11.95
N GLN A 77 -3.71 -2.16 -11.26
CA GLN A 77 -4.05 -3.57 -11.17
C GLN A 77 -4.32 -4.16 -12.56
N SER A 78 -5.11 -3.45 -13.36
CA SER A 78 -5.42 -3.92 -14.72
C SER A 78 -4.17 -4.01 -15.58
N SER A 79 -3.28 -3.03 -15.46
CA SER A 79 -2.07 -3.00 -16.27
C SER A 79 -1.17 -4.19 -15.94
N ILE A 80 -1.04 -4.50 -14.65
CA ILE A 80 -0.18 -5.60 -14.23
C ILE A 80 -0.84 -6.93 -14.54
N ALA A 81 -2.15 -7.02 -14.39
CA ALA A 81 -2.86 -8.27 -14.65
C ALA A 81 -2.67 -8.73 -16.09
N LYS A 82 -2.48 -7.79 -17.01
CA LYS A 82 -2.24 -8.14 -18.41
C LYS A 82 -0.88 -8.77 -18.61
N LYS A 83 0.07 -8.46 -17.75
CA LYS A 83 1.44 -8.97 -17.87
C LYS A 83 1.64 -10.22 -17.03
N MET A 84 1.00 -10.31 -15.88
CA MET A 84 1.15 -11.44 -14.98
C MET A 84 -0.11 -12.29 -15.04
N ARG A 85 0.09 -13.58 -15.25
CA ARG A 85 -1.06 -14.49 -15.36
C ARG A 85 -1.34 -15.10 -14.01
N LEU A 86 -1.99 -14.33 -13.16
CA LEU A 86 -2.41 -14.81 -11.85
C LEU A 86 -3.86 -15.23 -11.92
N ARG A 87 -4.16 -16.36 -11.28
CA ARG A 87 -5.53 -16.84 -11.23
C ARG A 87 -6.39 -15.85 -10.47
N GLN A 88 -5.85 -15.34 -9.38
CA GLN A 88 -6.52 -14.36 -8.55
C GLN A 88 -5.57 -13.20 -8.34
N PHE A 89 -6.03 -11.98 -8.59
CA PHE A 89 -5.18 -10.82 -8.49
C PHE A 89 -5.54 -10.02 -7.25
N PRO A 90 -4.57 -9.67 -6.39
CA PRO A 90 -4.87 -8.95 -5.16
C PRO A 90 -5.29 -7.51 -5.43
N LYS A 91 -6.08 -6.98 -4.54
CA LYS A 91 -6.49 -5.59 -4.58
C LYS A 91 -5.41 -4.75 -3.90
N PHE A 92 -4.91 -3.75 -4.60
CA PHE A 92 -3.82 -2.93 -4.09
C PHE A 92 -4.30 -1.84 -3.16
N THR A 93 -3.55 -1.63 -2.08
CA THR A 93 -3.71 -0.49 -1.19
C THR A 93 -2.33 0.11 -0.99
N PHE A 94 -2.20 1.39 -1.30
CA PHE A 94 -0.92 2.08 -1.17
C PHE A 94 -0.88 2.83 0.15
N VAL A 95 0.24 2.70 0.86
CA VAL A 95 0.43 3.37 2.15
C VAL A 95 1.81 3.99 2.22
N VAL A 96 1.93 5.01 3.04
CA VAL A 96 3.23 5.65 3.26
C VAL A 96 4.10 4.72 4.08
N ASP A 97 5.33 4.53 3.61
CA ASP A 97 6.31 3.77 4.36
C ASP A 97 7.20 4.77 5.09
N SER A 98 6.97 4.93 6.39
CA SER A 98 7.78 5.85 7.17
C SER A 98 9.20 5.35 7.35
N GLY A 99 9.40 4.04 7.27
CA GLY A 99 10.73 3.45 7.35
C GLY A 99 11.45 3.82 8.62
N MET A 100 12.76 3.91 8.52
CA MET A 100 13.61 4.27 9.64
C MET A 100 14.02 5.73 9.60
N LYS A 101 13.36 6.49 8.78
CA LYS A 101 13.76 7.83 8.47
C LYS A 101 13.94 8.69 9.69
N SER A 102 13.10 8.51 10.68
CA SER A 102 13.16 9.31 11.89
C SER A 102 12.52 8.48 12.98
N GLY A 103 13.35 7.74 13.72
CA GLY A 103 12.84 6.78 14.68
C GLY A 103 11.81 7.36 15.63
N PHE A 104 12.13 8.52 16.22
CA PHE A 104 11.22 9.11 17.18
C PHE A 104 9.92 9.55 16.54
N ARG A 105 10.02 10.27 15.43
CA ARG A 105 8.82 10.72 14.73
C ARG A 105 8.00 9.55 14.22
N MET A 106 8.69 8.51 13.78
CA MET A 106 8.03 7.33 13.31
C MET A 106 7.23 6.66 14.42
N VAL A 107 7.81 6.57 15.61
CA VAL A 107 7.11 5.96 16.72
C VAL A 107 5.85 6.73 17.07
N GLN A 108 5.94 8.05 17.11
CA GLN A 108 4.77 8.87 17.39
C GLN A 108 3.70 8.70 16.33
N LYS A 109 4.12 8.67 15.08
CA LYS A 109 3.19 8.52 13.99
C LYS A 109 2.50 7.17 14.02
N LEU A 110 3.25 6.13 14.32
CA LEU A 110 2.67 4.79 14.43
C LEU A 110 1.66 4.71 15.56
N ASN A 111 1.97 5.32 16.68
CA ASN A 111 1.03 5.32 17.79
C ASN A 111 -0.27 6.00 17.43
N ALA A 112 -0.17 7.14 16.74
CA ALA A 112 -1.36 7.85 16.30
C ALA A 112 -2.19 7.02 15.32
N LEU A 113 -1.51 6.35 14.40
CA LEU A 113 -2.19 5.50 13.43
C LEU A 113 -2.85 4.31 14.10
N GLU A 114 -2.18 3.73 15.07
CA GLU A 114 -2.75 2.61 15.81
C GLU A 114 -4.00 3.02 16.56
N GLU A 115 -3.96 4.20 17.16
CA GLU A 115 -5.12 4.70 17.87
C GLU A 115 -6.28 4.96 16.93
N GLU A 116 -5.98 5.54 15.77
CA GLU A 116 -6.99 5.75 14.76
C GLU A 116 -7.60 4.45 14.27
N SER A 117 -6.74 3.49 14.00
CA SER A 117 -7.20 2.18 13.52
C SER A 117 -8.09 1.52 14.56
N ARG A 118 -7.67 1.60 15.82
CA ARG A 118 -8.44 1.00 16.91
C ARG A 118 -9.80 1.67 17.04
N ALA A 119 -9.81 3.00 16.94
CA ALA A 119 -11.06 3.73 17.01
C ALA A 119 -11.99 3.35 15.87
N LEU A 120 -11.45 3.23 14.67
CA LEU A 120 -12.25 2.83 13.52
C LEU A 120 -12.77 1.42 13.67
N GLU A 121 -11.94 0.52 14.15
CA GLU A 121 -12.36 -0.86 14.37
C GLU A 121 -13.45 -0.95 15.42
N ASN A 122 -13.30 -0.20 16.50
CA ASN A 122 -14.32 -0.17 17.53
C ASN A 122 -15.62 0.39 16.99
N GLU A 123 -15.53 1.40 16.17
CA GLU A 123 -16.70 2.00 15.56
C GLU A 123 -17.40 1.02 14.62
N LYS A 124 -16.61 0.31 13.83
CA LYS A 124 -17.16 -0.72 12.95
C LYS A 124 -17.78 -1.84 13.73
N ALA A 125 -17.12 -2.26 14.79
CA ALA A 125 -17.64 -3.32 15.63
C ALA A 125 -18.96 -2.93 16.24
N ALA A 126 -19.05 -1.70 16.73
CA ALA A 126 -20.30 -1.20 17.30
C ALA A 126 -21.40 -1.16 16.26
N ASN A 127 -21.08 -0.69 15.08
CA ASN A 127 -22.06 -0.57 14.01
C ASN A 127 -22.51 -1.92 13.48
N SER A 128 -21.61 -2.87 13.43
CA SER A 128 -21.89 -4.19 12.90
C SER A 128 -22.29 -5.16 13.98
N SER A 129 -22.23 -4.73 15.23
CA SER A 129 -22.52 -5.59 16.39
C SER A 129 -21.53 -6.72 16.54
N SER A 130 -20.35 -6.56 15.99
CA SER A 130 -19.35 -7.61 16.10
C SER A 130 -18.71 -7.64 17.48
N GLY A 131 -18.69 -6.52 18.17
CA GLY A 131 -18.17 -6.46 19.52
C GLY A 131 -16.67 -6.50 19.62
N ALA A 132 -15.99 -6.46 18.56
CA ALA A 132 -14.55 -6.52 18.63
C ALA A 132 -14.03 -5.20 19.12
N ASP A 133 -13.09 -5.18 20.05
CA ASP A 133 -12.61 -4.02 20.43
C ASP A 133 -11.33 -3.95 20.82
N GLU A 134 -10.80 -3.92 20.78
CA GLU A 134 -9.80 -3.97 21.05
C GLU A 134 -9.06 -3.25 21.53
N GLU A 135 -9.05 -2.96 22.14
CA GLU A 135 -8.38 -2.24 22.63
C GLU A 135 -7.55 -2.18 22.83
#